data_eccaaa129a38a6f2be0ab8981c3f8d68
#
_entry.id   eccaaa129a38a6f2be0ab8981c3f8d68
#
_cell.length_a   1.000
_cell.length_b   1.000
_cell.length_c   1.000
_cell.angle_alpha   90.00
_cell.angle_beta   90.00
_cell.angle_gamma   90.00
#
_symmetry.space_group_name_H-M   'P 1'
#
loop_
_entity.id
_entity.type
_entity.pdbx_description
1 polymer ?
#
loop_
_entity_poly.entity_id
_entity_poly.type
_entity_poly.pdbx_seq_one_letter_code
_entity_poly.pdbx_strand_id
1 'polypeptide(L)'
;MGAFFYDIVLLVAEDQLLSVIPLDGIRDGRRLRFFGDLTQKELFLLNGEHITGPYRSGTKAAPEITWMDALLGVRAELAVVDRRPSCRRLTLPQGTGFVHLPDGRQMGVDYQGTLDYTLRVSDARALVEAYVEKRVGDPTEDLDAALSRAAAAELDRAFARLSPLSLPGLQMLPGETEDALLRRMADRVPGLCADDLRLQLDIFNRKELEEALNRPFEDQRRKEQMVFDAILQRYPDTSRMPEHMVQMVCAYFQANPGADSAQIGAVVGKLDVLCQSHGPEAVWQTFQRLLPGKT
;
A
#
# COMPACT_ATOMS: atom_id res chain seq x y z
N MET A 1 55.61 -12.93 -27.89
CA MET A 1 55.30 -12.38 -26.56
C MET A 1 54.01 -13.02 -26.07
N GLY A 2 54.11 -13.86 -25.04
CA GLY A 2 52.93 -14.48 -24.44
C GLY A 2 52.06 -13.44 -23.75
N ALA A 3 50.81 -13.36 -24.10
CA ALA A 3 49.87 -12.53 -23.42
C ALA A 3 49.65 -13.08 -22.00
N PHE A 4 50.06 -12.36 -20.98
CA PHE A 4 49.79 -12.70 -19.58
C PHE A 4 48.29 -12.41 -19.33
N PHE A 5 47.58 -13.44 -18.81
CA PHE A 5 46.20 -13.36 -18.39
C PHE A 5 46.13 -13.30 -16.88
N TYR A 6 45.24 -12.49 -16.34
CA TYR A 6 44.77 -12.61 -14.99
C TYR A 6 43.49 -13.42 -14.96
N ASP A 7 43.52 -14.49 -14.22
CA ASP A 7 42.35 -15.33 -14.02
C ASP A 7 41.64 -14.84 -12.76
N ILE A 8 40.39 -14.34 -12.97
CA ILE A 8 39.56 -13.91 -11.87
C ILE A 8 38.52 -15.00 -11.62
N VAL A 9 38.66 -15.63 -10.45
CA VAL A 9 37.63 -16.59 -9.97
C VAL A 9 36.62 -15.80 -9.17
N LEU A 10 35.38 -15.78 -9.66
CA LEU A 10 34.30 -15.02 -9.03
C LEU A 10 33.66 -15.86 -7.92
N LEU A 11 34.00 -15.52 -6.67
CA LEU A 11 33.30 -15.97 -5.47
C LEU A 11 32.38 -14.82 -5.04
N VAL A 12 31.22 -14.73 -5.67
CA VAL A 12 30.22 -13.72 -5.30
C VAL A 12 29.29 -14.33 -4.26
N ALA A 13 29.04 -13.60 -3.18
CA ALA A 13 28.04 -14.00 -2.19
C ALA A 13 26.68 -14.23 -2.87
N GLU A 14 26.00 -15.32 -2.52
CA GLU A 14 24.79 -15.76 -3.24
C GLU A 14 23.61 -14.77 -3.15
N ASP A 15 23.65 -13.86 -2.17
CA ASP A 15 22.52 -12.97 -1.87
C ASP A 15 22.68 -11.52 -2.34
N GLN A 16 23.78 -11.19 -3.05
CA GLN A 16 24.02 -9.83 -3.52
C GLN A 16 23.61 -9.67 -4.98
N LEU A 17 22.70 -8.72 -5.25
CA LEU A 17 22.28 -8.36 -6.61
C LEU A 17 23.38 -7.69 -7.42
N LEU A 18 24.17 -6.85 -6.76
CA LEU A 18 25.31 -6.15 -7.34
C LEU A 18 26.49 -6.27 -6.37
N SER A 19 27.58 -6.80 -6.86
CA SER A 19 28.85 -6.83 -6.15
C SER A 19 29.89 -6.06 -6.94
N VAL A 20 30.61 -5.15 -6.30
CA VAL A 20 31.70 -4.40 -6.94
C VAL A 20 33.02 -4.82 -6.34
N ILE A 21 33.89 -5.34 -7.18
CA ILE A 21 35.17 -5.94 -6.77
C ILE A 21 36.29 -5.04 -7.31
N PRO A 22 37.12 -4.41 -6.45
CA PRO A 22 38.25 -3.65 -6.90
C PRO A 22 39.30 -4.58 -7.58
N LEU A 23 39.78 -4.14 -8.73
CA LEU A 23 40.80 -4.88 -9.52
C LEU A 23 42.19 -4.34 -9.20
N ASP A 24 42.60 -4.44 -7.93
CA ASP A 24 43.88 -3.94 -7.48
C ASP A 24 45.04 -4.67 -8.17
N GLY A 25 46.07 -3.90 -8.63
CA GLY A 25 47.25 -4.45 -9.24
C GLY A 25 47.13 -4.83 -10.73
N ILE A 26 46.01 -4.61 -11.36
CA ILE A 26 45.88 -4.78 -12.81
C ILE A 26 46.49 -3.57 -13.51
N ARG A 27 47.56 -3.83 -14.27
CA ARG A 27 48.27 -2.84 -15.04
C ARG A 27 47.80 -2.83 -16.50
N ASP A 28 48.00 -1.70 -17.17
CA ASP A 28 47.70 -1.52 -18.59
C ASP A 28 48.20 -2.70 -19.45
N GLY A 29 47.43 -3.06 -20.46
CA GLY A 29 47.73 -4.12 -21.42
C GLY A 29 47.54 -5.57 -20.95
N ARG A 30 47.05 -5.81 -19.73
CA ARG A 30 46.71 -7.16 -19.28
C ARG A 30 45.29 -7.53 -19.60
N ARG A 31 45.08 -8.75 -20.05
CA ARG A 31 43.76 -9.30 -20.39
C ARG A 31 43.18 -10.04 -19.19
N LEU A 32 41.91 -9.82 -18.91
CA LEU A 32 41.17 -10.51 -17.88
C LEU A 32 40.44 -11.71 -18.48
N ARG A 33 40.43 -12.84 -17.74
CA ARG A 33 39.54 -13.97 -18.02
C ARG A 33 38.68 -14.22 -16.82
N PHE A 34 37.39 -14.41 -17.03
CA PHE A 34 36.43 -14.64 -15.97
C PHE A 34 36.06 -16.12 -15.92
N PHE A 35 36.12 -16.71 -14.74
CA PHE A 35 35.75 -18.08 -14.46
C PHE A 35 34.69 -18.12 -13.35
N GLY A 36 33.79 -19.07 -13.46
CA GLY A 36 32.71 -19.30 -12.51
C GLY A 36 31.39 -19.65 -13.20
N ASP A 37 30.36 -19.87 -12.43
CA ASP A 37 28.99 -19.98 -12.98
C ASP A 37 28.45 -18.57 -13.28
N LEU A 38 28.57 -18.19 -14.56
CA LEU A 38 28.13 -16.89 -15.07
C LEU A 38 26.83 -16.99 -15.87
N THR A 39 26.12 -18.10 -15.79
CA THR A 39 24.91 -18.35 -16.59
C THR A 39 23.82 -17.32 -16.30
N GLN A 40 23.74 -16.87 -15.07
CA GLN A 40 22.77 -15.90 -14.56
C GLN A 40 23.43 -14.58 -14.11
N LYS A 41 24.71 -14.35 -14.49
CA LYS A 41 25.45 -13.17 -14.08
C LYS A 41 25.91 -12.38 -15.28
N GLU A 42 25.83 -11.06 -15.16
CA GLU A 42 26.39 -10.11 -16.11
C GLU A 42 27.53 -9.33 -15.45
N LEU A 43 28.64 -9.23 -16.18
CA LEU A 43 29.86 -8.59 -15.71
C LEU A 43 30.10 -7.30 -16.44
N PHE A 44 30.45 -6.26 -15.72
CA PHE A 44 30.81 -4.95 -16.27
C PHE A 44 32.16 -4.50 -15.70
N LEU A 45 33.04 -3.99 -16.55
CA LEU A 45 34.25 -3.33 -16.11
C LEU A 45 33.97 -1.85 -15.94
N LEU A 46 34.31 -1.32 -14.78
CA LEU A 46 34.21 0.08 -14.42
C LEU A 46 35.61 0.69 -14.44
N ASN A 47 35.73 1.82 -15.12
CA ASN A 47 36.95 2.62 -15.11
C ASN A 47 36.53 4.09 -14.91
N GLY A 48 36.44 4.50 -13.65
CA GLY A 48 35.80 5.75 -13.30
C GLY A 48 34.33 5.75 -13.76
N GLU A 49 33.97 6.68 -14.61
CA GLU A 49 32.60 6.79 -15.18
C GLU A 49 32.38 5.90 -16.41
N HIS A 50 33.44 5.28 -16.95
CA HIS A 50 33.32 4.43 -18.14
C HIS A 50 32.91 3.01 -17.77
N ILE A 51 31.80 2.56 -18.34
CA ILE A 51 31.24 1.23 -18.14
C ILE A 51 31.34 0.44 -19.45
N THR A 52 32.04 -0.71 -19.39
CA THR A 52 32.16 -1.63 -20.53
C THR A 52 31.58 -2.99 -20.18
N GLY A 53 30.93 -3.62 -21.13
CA GLY A 53 30.21 -4.92 -20.94
C GLY A 53 28.81 -4.87 -21.55
N PRO A 54 27.95 -5.88 -21.30
CA PRO A 54 28.21 -7.02 -20.39
C PRO A 54 29.19 -8.06 -20.99
N TYR A 55 30.01 -8.62 -20.12
CA TYR A 55 30.90 -9.72 -20.48
C TYR A 55 30.31 -11.07 -20.03
N ARG A 56 30.54 -12.10 -20.81
CA ARG A 56 30.09 -13.47 -20.51
C ARG A 56 31.27 -14.37 -20.15
N SER A 57 30.99 -15.54 -19.60
CA SER A 57 32.03 -16.56 -19.32
C SER A 57 32.89 -16.83 -20.54
N GLY A 58 34.19 -16.90 -20.33
CA GLY A 58 35.19 -17.10 -21.39
C GLY A 58 35.49 -15.88 -22.25
N THR A 59 34.79 -14.76 -22.08
CA THR A 59 35.10 -13.51 -22.79
C THR A 59 36.43 -12.95 -22.29
N LYS A 60 37.26 -12.51 -23.21
CA LYS A 60 38.51 -11.80 -22.91
C LYS A 60 38.20 -10.31 -22.88
N ALA A 61 38.40 -9.68 -21.74
CA ALA A 61 38.26 -8.25 -21.57
C ALA A 61 39.63 -7.65 -21.24
N ALA A 62 39.88 -6.45 -21.73
CA ALA A 62 41.03 -5.66 -21.31
C ALA A 62 40.47 -4.36 -20.68
N PRO A 63 40.83 -4.02 -19.45
CA PRO A 63 40.45 -2.72 -18.91
C PRO A 63 41.15 -1.63 -19.74
N GLU A 64 40.37 -0.67 -20.20
CA GLU A 64 40.90 0.53 -20.86
C GLU A 64 41.40 1.54 -19.80
N ILE A 65 42.44 1.15 -19.07
CA ILE A 65 43.09 2.03 -18.10
C ILE A 65 44.31 2.62 -18.78
N THR A 66 44.30 3.90 -18.99
CA THR A 66 45.48 4.60 -19.48
C THR A 66 46.48 4.82 -18.33
N TRP A 67 47.75 5.04 -18.68
CA TRP A 67 48.76 5.37 -17.65
C TRP A 67 48.39 6.68 -16.92
N MET A 68 47.66 7.58 -17.55
CA MET A 68 47.16 8.80 -16.96
C MET A 68 46.11 8.55 -15.90
N ASP A 69 45.18 7.62 -16.15
CA ASP A 69 44.13 7.21 -15.19
C ASP A 69 44.75 6.59 -13.94
N ALA A 70 45.81 5.76 -14.13
CA ALA A 70 46.55 5.15 -13.02
C ALA A 70 47.29 6.23 -12.18
N LEU A 71 47.79 7.26 -12.79
CA LEU A 71 48.42 8.42 -12.14
C LEU A 71 47.41 9.27 -11.38
N LEU A 72 46.19 9.39 -11.88
CA LEU A 72 45.06 10.09 -11.24
C LEU A 72 44.37 9.25 -10.16
N GLY A 73 44.87 8.03 -9.90
CA GLY A 73 44.30 7.15 -8.88
C GLY A 73 42.98 6.49 -9.27
N VAL A 74 42.63 6.51 -10.56
CA VAL A 74 41.46 5.80 -11.09
C VAL A 74 41.73 4.30 -10.97
N ARG A 75 40.86 3.60 -10.24
CA ARG A 75 40.95 2.14 -10.05
C ARG A 75 39.92 1.48 -10.94
N ALA A 76 40.34 0.40 -11.59
CA ALA A 76 39.40 -0.45 -12.30
C ALA A 76 38.64 -1.31 -11.28
N GLU A 77 37.35 -1.46 -11.49
CA GLU A 77 36.48 -2.28 -10.67
C GLU A 77 35.69 -3.23 -11.59
N LEU A 78 35.30 -4.38 -11.02
CA LEU A 78 34.42 -5.34 -11.68
C LEU A 78 33.06 -5.33 -11.00
N ALA A 79 32.05 -4.88 -11.67
CA ALA A 79 30.68 -5.00 -11.23
C ALA A 79 30.11 -6.35 -11.71
N VAL A 80 29.58 -7.12 -10.78
CA VAL A 80 28.93 -8.40 -11.00
C VAL A 80 27.46 -8.27 -10.65
N VAL A 81 26.59 -8.41 -11.64
CA VAL A 81 25.14 -8.32 -11.47
C VAL A 81 24.55 -9.73 -11.53
N ASP A 82 23.86 -10.15 -10.48
CA ASP A 82 23.13 -11.43 -10.45
C ASP A 82 21.70 -11.21 -10.94
N ARG A 83 21.29 -11.92 -11.97
CA ARG A 83 19.95 -11.84 -12.58
C ARG A 83 18.96 -12.86 -12.04
N ARG A 84 19.39 -13.71 -11.11
CA ARG A 84 18.48 -14.69 -10.51
C ARG A 84 17.37 -13.96 -9.73
N PRO A 85 16.11 -14.41 -9.87
CA PRO A 85 15.04 -13.91 -9.01
C PRO A 85 15.35 -14.21 -7.54
N SER A 86 15.20 -13.23 -6.68
CA SER A 86 15.42 -13.36 -5.24
C SER A 86 14.13 -13.03 -4.50
N CYS A 87 13.61 -14.00 -3.73
CA CYS A 87 12.47 -13.77 -2.85
C CYS A 87 12.93 -12.97 -1.63
N ARG A 88 12.26 -11.87 -1.37
CA ARG A 88 12.59 -10.94 -0.28
C ARG A 88 11.39 -10.75 0.63
N ARG A 89 11.70 -10.52 1.90
CA ARG A 89 10.74 -10.14 2.92
C ARG A 89 11.23 -8.89 3.64
N LEU A 90 10.44 -7.83 3.55
CA LEU A 90 10.69 -6.57 4.24
C LEU A 90 9.70 -6.42 5.38
N THR A 91 10.21 -6.23 6.60
CA THR A 91 9.37 -5.88 7.75
C THR A 91 9.17 -4.37 7.75
N LEU A 92 7.91 -3.95 7.66
CA LEU A 92 7.55 -2.54 7.78
C LEU A 92 7.59 -2.16 9.27
N PRO A 93 8.16 -0.99 9.60
CA PRO A 93 8.15 -0.51 10.98
C PRO A 93 6.71 -0.31 11.46
N GLN A 94 6.52 -0.36 12.77
CA GLN A 94 5.25 0.02 13.37
C GLN A 94 4.90 1.46 12.98
N GLY A 95 3.67 1.66 12.53
CA GLY A 95 3.15 2.94 12.08
C GLY A 95 1.73 3.17 12.60
N THR A 96 1.26 4.41 12.46
CA THR A 96 -0.12 4.80 12.76
C THR A 96 -0.69 5.49 11.54
N GLY A 97 -1.69 4.88 10.91
CA GLY A 97 -2.51 5.49 9.87
C GLY A 97 -3.78 6.12 10.47
N PHE A 98 -4.53 6.89 9.66
CA PHE A 98 -5.75 7.54 10.11
C PHE A 98 -6.95 7.15 9.25
N VAL A 99 -8.03 6.75 9.92
CA VAL A 99 -9.31 6.42 9.30
C VAL A 99 -10.32 7.52 9.62
N HIS A 100 -11.10 7.91 8.62
CA HIS A 100 -12.23 8.82 8.81
C HIS A 100 -13.46 8.04 9.25
N LEU A 101 -13.95 8.36 10.44
CA LEU A 101 -15.19 7.79 10.96
C LEU A 101 -16.41 8.45 10.31
N PRO A 102 -17.56 7.74 10.24
CA PRO A 102 -18.79 8.29 9.68
C PRO A 102 -19.34 9.55 10.40
N ASP A 103 -18.93 9.76 11.64
CA ASP A 103 -19.27 10.95 12.44
C ASP A 103 -18.36 12.16 12.20
N GLY A 104 -17.40 12.05 11.26
CA GLY A 104 -16.45 13.09 10.92
C GLY A 104 -15.19 13.12 11.77
N ARG A 105 -15.07 12.28 12.80
CA ARG A 105 -13.85 12.15 13.60
C ARG A 105 -12.80 11.35 12.87
N GLN A 106 -11.55 11.52 13.27
CA GLN A 106 -10.44 10.67 12.84
C GLN A 106 -10.04 9.71 13.96
N MET A 107 -9.71 8.48 13.60
CA MET A 107 -9.19 7.48 14.51
C MET A 107 -7.85 6.97 14.01
N GLY A 108 -6.85 6.87 14.90
CA GLY A 108 -5.58 6.26 14.63
C GLY A 108 -5.71 4.75 14.50
N VAL A 109 -5.01 4.17 13.52
CA VAL A 109 -4.92 2.74 13.28
C VAL A 109 -3.47 2.33 13.44
N ASP A 110 -3.16 1.64 14.53
CA ASP A 110 -1.81 1.17 14.80
C ASP A 110 -1.58 -0.16 14.07
N TYR A 111 -0.56 -0.19 13.22
CA TYR A 111 -0.24 -1.34 12.40
C TYR A 111 1.24 -1.68 12.40
N GLN A 112 1.52 -2.93 12.10
CA GLN A 112 2.80 -3.45 11.66
C GLN A 112 2.57 -4.31 10.44
N GLY A 113 3.55 -4.41 9.55
CA GLY A 113 3.36 -5.18 8.33
C GLY A 113 4.60 -5.89 7.84
N THR A 114 4.38 -6.81 6.91
CA THR A 114 5.43 -7.45 6.13
C THR A 114 5.10 -7.35 4.65
N LEU A 115 6.12 -7.06 3.85
CA LEU A 115 6.05 -6.98 2.41
C LEU A 115 6.89 -8.11 1.84
N ASP A 116 6.23 -9.11 1.24
CA ASP A 116 6.88 -10.19 0.50
C ASP A 116 6.90 -9.82 -0.98
N TYR A 117 8.04 -9.99 -1.66
CA TYR A 117 8.17 -9.69 -3.09
C TYR A 117 9.30 -10.50 -3.72
N THR A 118 9.24 -10.67 -5.03
CA THR A 118 10.30 -11.29 -5.84
C THR A 118 11.05 -10.19 -6.59
N LEU A 119 12.33 -10.03 -6.27
CA LEU A 119 13.19 -9.04 -6.88
C LEU A 119 13.91 -9.64 -8.10
N ARG A 120 13.93 -8.89 -9.21
CA ARG A 120 14.65 -9.24 -10.43
C ARG A 120 15.40 -8.03 -10.99
N VAL A 121 16.53 -8.32 -11.65
CA VAL A 121 17.23 -7.33 -12.46
C VAL A 121 16.62 -7.33 -13.86
N SER A 122 15.94 -6.26 -14.23
CA SER A 122 15.37 -6.04 -15.56
C SER A 122 16.41 -5.51 -16.56
N ASP A 123 17.25 -4.58 -16.11
CA ASP A 123 18.33 -3.98 -16.88
C ASP A 123 19.60 -3.84 -16.02
N ALA A 124 20.53 -4.77 -16.20
CA ALA A 124 21.78 -4.81 -15.44
C ALA A 124 22.66 -3.59 -15.72
N ARG A 125 22.63 -3.06 -16.95
CA ARG A 125 23.43 -1.89 -17.31
C ARG A 125 22.91 -0.63 -16.61
N ALA A 126 21.59 -0.40 -16.66
CA ALA A 126 20.97 0.72 -15.96
C ALA A 126 21.25 0.70 -14.44
N LEU A 127 21.25 -0.51 -13.84
CA LEU A 127 21.60 -0.68 -12.43
C LEU A 127 23.04 -0.28 -12.13
N VAL A 128 24.00 -0.71 -12.95
CA VAL A 128 25.42 -0.36 -12.81
C VAL A 128 25.66 1.12 -13.05
N GLU A 129 25.00 1.72 -14.03
CA GLU A 129 25.06 3.15 -14.30
C GLU A 129 24.55 3.97 -13.10
N ALA A 130 23.43 3.56 -12.49
CA ALA A 130 22.91 4.21 -11.31
C ALA A 130 23.87 4.13 -10.10
N TYR A 131 24.58 3.00 -9.96
CA TYR A 131 25.61 2.83 -8.95
C TYR A 131 26.80 3.77 -9.20
N VAL A 132 27.37 3.80 -10.42
CA VAL A 132 28.52 4.64 -10.78
C VAL A 132 28.20 6.12 -10.59
N GLU A 133 27.00 6.56 -10.95
CA GLU A 133 26.54 7.93 -10.77
C GLU A 133 26.19 8.26 -9.29
N LYS A 134 26.47 7.34 -8.36
CA LYS A 134 26.17 7.49 -6.93
C LYS A 134 24.72 7.79 -6.61
N ARG A 135 23.82 7.41 -7.50
CA ARG A 135 22.37 7.50 -7.27
C ARG A 135 21.87 6.39 -6.35
N VAL A 136 22.61 5.27 -6.31
CA VAL A 136 22.30 4.07 -5.53
C VAL A 136 23.58 3.61 -4.85
N GLY A 137 23.54 3.41 -3.54
CA GLY A 137 24.68 2.85 -2.77
C GLY A 137 24.64 1.31 -2.78
N ASP A 138 23.86 0.69 -1.87
CA ASP A 138 23.49 -0.71 -1.97
C ASP A 138 22.11 -0.79 -2.61
N PRO A 139 21.96 -1.39 -3.82
CA PRO A 139 20.69 -1.43 -4.51
C PRO A 139 19.58 -2.12 -3.71
N THR A 140 19.93 -3.10 -2.88
CA THR A 140 18.94 -3.83 -2.07
C THR A 140 18.48 -2.98 -0.88
N GLU A 141 19.41 -2.39 -0.13
CA GLU A 141 19.08 -1.53 1.01
C GLU A 141 18.34 -0.27 0.58
N ASP A 142 18.76 0.36 -0.53
CA ASP A 142 18.10 1.54 -1.09
C ASP A 142 16.68 1.23 -1.57
N LEU A 143 16.47 0.03 -2.14
CA LEU A 143 15.16 -0.44 -2.54
C LEU A 143 14.26 -0.71 -1.33
N ASP A 144 14.75 -1.42 -0.32
CA ASP A 144 14.01 -1.73 0.91
C ASP A 144 13.59 -0.44 1.62
N ALA A 145 14.49 0.54 1.71
CA ALA A 145 14.19 1.84 2.28
C ALA A 145 13.15 2.64 1.44
N ALA A 146 13.22 2.54 0.12
CA ALA A 146 12.27 3.18 -0.78
C ALA A 146 10.88 2.52 -0.69
N LEU A 147 10.82 1.18 -0.65
CA LEU A 147 9.58 0.42 -0.49
C LEU A 147 8.92 0.68 0.86
N SER A 148 9.70 0.70 1.95
CA SER A 148 9.18 0.98 3.29
C SER A 148 8.52 2.35 3.35
N ARG A 149 9.16 3.39 2.81
CA ARG A 149 8.60 4.75 2.74
C ARG A 149 7.37 4.84 1.83
N ALA A 150 7.40 4.15 0.68
CA ALA A 150 6.27 4.12 -0.23
C ALA A 150 5.08 3.38 0.39
N ALA A 151 5.33 2.25 1.08
CA ALA A 151 4.31 1.48 1.76
C ALA A 151 3.59 2.32 2.83
N ALA A 152 4.32 3.04 3.68
CA ALA A 152 3.71 3.92 4.67
C ALA A 152 2.77 4.95 4.03
N ALA A 153 3.20 5.63 2.96
CA ALA A 153 2.38 6.62 2.27
C ALA A 153 1.15 6.03 1.56
N GLU A 154 1.24 4.80 1.02
CA GLU A 154 0.08 4.13 0.41
C GLU A 154 -0.88 3.57 1.46
N LEU A 155 -0.36 3.12 2.60
CA LEU A 155 -1.16 2.70 3.74
C LEU A 155 -2.01 3.85 4.29
N ASP A 156 -1.42 5.04 4.47
CA ASP A 156 -2.17 6.23 4.90
C ASP A 156 -3.33 6.53 3.96
N ARG A 157 -3.12 6.42 2.64
CA ARG A 157 -4.19 6.60 1.65
C ARG A 157 -5.25 5.51 1.70
N ALA A 158 -4.82 4.25 1.91
CA ALA A 158 -5.73 3.12 2.02
C ALA A 158 -6.61 3.26 3.27
N PHE A 159 -6.03 3.60 4.42
CA PHE A 159 -6.78 3.85 5.65
C PHE A 159 -7.77 5.01 5.53
N ALA A 160 -7.38 6.09 4.84
CA ALA A 160 -8.30 7.22 4.60
C ALA A 160 -9.55 6.85 3.76
N ARG A 161 -9.50 5.76 3.01
CA ARG A 161 -10.61 5.24 2.18
C ARG A 161 -11.37 4.08 2.81
N LEU A 162 -10.97 3.63 4.00
CA LEU A 162 -11.62 2.51 4.67
C LEU A 162 -13.09 2.81 4.97
N SER A 163 -13.90 1.81 4.70
CA SER A 163 -15.31 1.78 5.08
C SER A 163 -15.58 0.57 5.98
N PRO A 164 -16.68 0.57 6.76
CA PRO A 164 -17.06 -0.58 7.58
C PRO A 164 -17.16 -1.90 6.81
N LEU A 165 -17.53 -1.83 5.53
CA LEU A 165 -17.69 -3.00 4.67
C LEU A 165 -16.35 -3.63 4.24
N SER A 166 -15.25 -2.85 4.28
CA SER A 166 -13.91 -3.32 3.88
C SER A 166 -13.08 -3.87 5.05
N LEU A 167 -13.56 -3.75 6.30
CA LEU A 167 -12.85 -4.21 7.50
C LEU A 167 -12.51 -5.71 7.52
N PRO A 168 -13.36 -6.64 7.07
CA PRO A 168 -13.02 -8.05 7.04
C PRO A 168 -11.82 -8.37 6.14
N GLY A 169 -11.58 -7.54 5.11
CA GLY A 169 -10.48 -7.69 4.16
C GLY A 169 -9.16 -7.00 4.55
N LEU A 170 -9.10 -6.35 5.71
CA LEU A 170 -7.95 -5.55 6.15
C LEU A 170 -6.64 -6.34 6.40
N GLN A 171 -6.66 -7.65 6.35
CA GLN A 171 -5.44 -8.46 6.39
C GLN A 171 -4.66 -8.41 5.08
N MET A 172 -5.34 -8.09 3.97
CA MET A 172 -4.75 -7.90 2.66
C MET A 172 -5.27 -6.58 2.12
N LEU A 173 -4.37 -5.65 1.84
CA LEU A 173 -4.74 -4.42 1.18
C LEU A 173 -5.23 -4.71 -0.25
N PRO A 174 -6.08 -3.84 -0.81
CA PRO A 174 -6.50 -3.98 -2.20
C PRO A 174 -5.30 -4.04 -3.14
N GLY A 175 -5.38 -4.84 -4.20
CA GLY A 175 -4.33 -4.96 -5.22
C GLY A 175 -3.90 -3.63 -5.84
N GLU A 176 -4.74 -2.60 -5.79
CA GLU A 176 -4.39 -1.23 -6.18
C GLU A 176 -3.21 -0.66 -5.36
N THR A 177 -3.07 -1.03 -4.09
CA THR A 177 -1.95 -0.59 -3.24
C THR A 177 -0.67 -1.31 -3.63
N GLU A 178 -0.75 -2.60 -3.92
CA GLU A 178 0.38 -3.40 -4.40
C GLU A 178 0.88 -2.87 -5.75
N ASP A 179 -0.03 -2.60 -6.69
CA ASP A 179 0.30 -2.01 -8.00
C ASP A 179 0.92 -0.60 -7.86
N ALA A 180 0.45 0.21 -6.91
CA ALA A 180 1.02 1.53 -6.65
C ALA A 180 2.44 1.43 -6.09
N LEU A 181 2.70 0.45 -5.21
CA LEU A 181 4.03 0.16 -4.69
C LEU A 181 5.00 -0.31 -5.78
N LEU A 182 4.56 -1.24 -6.64
CA LEU A 182 5.36 -1.73 -7.77
C LEU A 182 5.79 -0.59 -8.70
N ARG A 183 4.86 0.31 -9.05
CA ARG A 183 5.17 1.46 -9.91
C ARG A 183 6.19 2.39 -9.28
N ARG A 184 6.05 2.72 -8.00
CA ARG A 184 6.99 3.61 -7.29
C ARG A 184 8.38 3.00 -7.13
N MET A 185 8.47 1.69 -7.07
CA MET A 185 9.73 0.98 -6.98
C MET A 185 10.54 1.14 -8.28
N ALA A 186 9.91 0.90 -9.43
CA ALA A 186 10.55 1.01 -10.73
C ALA A 186 11.16 2.40 -10.98
N ASP A 187 10.54 3.46 -10.40
CA ASP A 187 11.01 4.83 -10.53
C ASP A 187 12.23 5.16 -9.63
N ARG A 188 12.52 4.32 -8.62
CA ARG A 188 13.51 4.65 -7.58
C ARG A 188 14.86 3.98 -7.78
N VAL A 189 14.87 2.76 -8.27
CA VAL A 189 16.12 2.01 -8.51
C VAL A 189 16.13 1.53 -9.96
N PRO A 190 16.77 2.27 -10.87
CA PRO A 190 16.86 1.90 -12.26
C PRO A 190 17.43 0.50 -12.44
N GLY A 191 16.83 -0.27 -13.36
CA GLY A 191 17.28 -1.62 -13.68
C GLY A 191 16.77 -2.72 -12.74
N LEU A 192 16.01 -2.39 -11.68
CA LEU A 192 15.33 -3.37 -10.84
C LEU A 192 13.83 -3.41 -11.11
N CYS A 193 13.24 -4.58 -10.96
CA CYS A 193 11.80 -4.77 -10.90
C CYS A 193 11.44 -5.76 -9.79
N ALA A 194 10.24 -5.64 -9.26
CA ALA A 194 9.68 -6.64 -8.36
C ALA A 194 8.40 -7.21 -8.95
N ASP A 195 8.20 -8.48 -8.64
CA ASP A 195 6.98 -9.22 -8.97
C ASP A 195 6.42 -9.83 -7.70
N ASP A 196 5.19 -10.34 -7.77
CA ASP A 196 4.51 -11.09 -6.70
C ASP A 196 4.51 -10.36 -5.35
N LEU A 197 4.37 -9.03 -5.39
CA LEU A 197 4.35 -8.22 -4.19
C LEU A 197 3.08 -8.49 -3.40
N ARG A 198 3.25 -8.84 -2.10
CA ARG A 198 2.16 -9.11 -1.15
C ARG A 198 2.41 -8.36 0.14
N LEU A 199 1.44 -7.56 0.53
CA LEU A 199 1.48 -6.80 1.77
C LEU A 199 0.52 -7.43 2.79
N GLN A 200 1.06 -7.84 3.94
CA GLN A 200 0.30 -8.34 5.08
C GLN A 200 0.38 -7.34 6.21
N LEU A 201 -0.75 -7.08 6.86
CA LEU A 201 -0.85 -6.13 7.97
C LEU A 201 -1.44 -6.79 9.21
N ASP A 202 -0.79 -6.52 10.35
CA ASP A 202 -1.31 -6.78 11.68
C ASP A 202 -1.78 -5.43 12.28
N ILE A 203 -3.06 -5.34 12.59
CA ILE A 203 -3.66 -4.14 13.18
C ILE A 203 -3.90 -4.40 14.66
N PHE A 204 -3.24 -3.63 15.52
CA PHE A 204 -3.25 -3.85 16.97
C PHE A 204 -4.56 -3.42 17.63
N ASN A 205 -5.17 -2.32 17.18
CA ASN A 205 -6.42 -1.78 17.71
C ASN A 205 -7.65 -2.11 16.84
N ARG A 206 -7.65 -3.28 16.22
CA ARG A 206 -8.69 -3.72 15.28
C ARG A 206 -10.10 -3.71 15.87
N LYS A 207 -10.26 -4.20 17.10
CA LYS A 207 -11.58 -4.26 17.76
C LYS A 207 -12.15 -2.87 17.99
N GLU A 208 -11.34 -1.94 18.48
CA GLU A 208 -11.73 -0.56 18.73
C GLU A 208 -12.11 0.15 17.41
N LEU A 209 -11.36 -0.15 16.34
CA LEU A 209 -11.66 0.35 15.00
C LEU A 209 -13.00 -0.20 14.48
N GLU A 210 -13.24 -1.50 14.60
CA GLU A 210 -14.49 -2.15 14.21
C GLU A 210 -15.67 -1.57 14.99
N GLU A 211 -15.54 -1.41 16.30
CA GLU A 211 -16.57 -0.80 17.16
C GLU A 211 -16.82 0.67 16.76
N ALA A 212 -15.77 1.45 16.53
CA ALA A 212 -15.89 2.86 16.16
C ALA A 212 -16.56 3.04 14.80
N LEU A 213 -16.23 2.19 13.83
CA LEU A 213 -16.83 2.22 12.49
C LEU A 213 -18.28 1.71 12.48
N ASN A 214 -18.61 0.75 13.33
CA ASN A 214 -19.96 0.17 13.40
C ASN A 214 -20.92 0.97 14.30
N ARG A 215 -20.40 1.74 15.26
CA ARG A 215 -21.21 2.51 16.20
C ARG A 215 -22.35 3.34 15.55
N PRO A 216 -22.12 4.13 14.47
CA PRO A 216 -23.19 4.88 13.86
C PRO A 216 -24.30 4.00 13.27
N PHE A 217 -23.95 2.81 12.75
CA PHE A 217 -24.94 1.86 12.23
C PHE A 217 -25.74 1.19 13.36
N GLU A 218 -25.07 0.87 14.46
CA GLU A 218 -25.73 0.35 15.66
C GLU A 218 -26.66 1.38 16.28
N ASP A 219 -26.20 2.63 16.38
CA ASP A 219 -27.02 3.75 16.86
C ASP A 219 -28.22 4.00 15.94
N GLN A 220 -28.02 3.96 14.63
CA GLN A 220 -29.12 4.09 13.67
C GLN A 220 -30.10 2.92 13.80
N ARG A 221 -29.62 1.70 13.89
CA ARG A 221 -30.43 0.50 14.08
C ARG A 221 -31.21 0.54 15.38
N ARG A 222 -30.57 0.98 16.47
CA ARG A 222 -31.24 1.16 17.76
C ARG A 222 -32.36 2.19 17.67
N LYS A 223 -32.13 3.29 16.95
CA LYS A 223 -33.11 4.33 16.73
C LYS A 223 -34.30 3.83 15.91
N GLU A 224 -34.04 3.10 14.84
CA GLU A 224 -35.09 2.46 14.03
C GLU A 224 -35.90 1.48 14.87
N GLN A 225 -35.25 0.68 15.72
CA GLN A 225 -35.93 -0.21 16.64
C GLN A 225 -36.84 0.55 17.61
N MET A 226 -36.38 1.67 18.18
CA MET A 226 -37.21 2.49 19.08
C MET A 226 -38.46 3.03 18.36
N VAL A 227 -38.32 3.45 17.10
CA VAL A 227 -39.48 3.88 16.29
C VAL A 227 -40.45 2.71 16.07
N PHE A 228 -39.94 1.54 15.71
CA PHE A 228 -40.73 0.34 15.49
C PHE A 228 -41.47 -0.08 16.77
N ASP A 229 -40.77 -0.11 17.89
CA ASP A 229 -41.33 -0.51 19.20
C ASP A 229 -42.45 0.44 19.63
N ALA A 230 -42.27 1.76 19.44
CA ALA A 230 -43.28 2.76 19.75
C ALA A 230 -44.55 2.61 18.87
N ILE A 231 -44.35 2.27 17.58
CA ILE A 231 -45.44 2.01 16.66
C ILE A 231 -46.17 0.73 17.03
N LEU A 232 -45.46 -0.38 17.28
CA LEU A 232 -46.03 -1.67 17.64
C LEU A 232 -46.74 -1.62 18.98
N GLN A 233 -46.26 -0.82 19.92
CA GLN A 233 -46.97 -0.59 21.20
C GLN A 233 -48.35 0.02 20.99
N ARG A 234 -48.50 0.90 20.02
CA ARG A 234 -49.77 1.54 19.66
C ARG A 234 -50.62 0.67 18.77
N TYR A 235 -49.99 -0.04 17.83
CA TYR A 235 -50.65 -0.91 16.83
C TYR A 235 -50.08 -2.33 16.91
N PRO A 236 -50.53 -3.13 17.91
CA PRO A 236 -50.12 -4.56 18.00
C PRO A 236 -50.60 -5.33 16.76
N ASP A 237 -51.75 -4.91 16.19
CA ASP A 237 -52.25 -5.38 14.92
C ASP A 237 -51.92 -4.31 13.85
N THR A 238 -50.90 -4.56 13.06
CA THR A 238 -50.42 -3.62 12.02
C THR A 238 -51.43 -3.37 10.92
N SER A 239 -52.44 -4.21 10.75
CA SER A 239 -53.52 -4.00 9.77
C SER A 239 -54.37 -2.78 10.09
N ARG A 240 -54.37 -2.32 11.33
CA ARG A 240 -55.08 -1.13 11.80
C ARG A 240 -54.25 0.16 11.79
N MET A 241 -52.98 0.05 11.43
CA MET A 241 -52.07 1.19 11.38
C MET A 241 -52.43 2.10 10.20
N PRO A 242 -52.53 3.42 10.44
CA PRO A 242 -52.74 4.37 9.34
C PRO A 242 -51.65 4.29 8.29
N GLU A 243 -52.02 4.44 7.03
CA GLU A 243 -51.06 4.53 5.94
C GLU A 243 -50.09 5.70 6.17
N HIS A 244 -48.84 5.52 5.80
CA HIS A 244 -47.71 6.46 5.99
C HIS A 244 -47.30 6.71 7.44
N MET A 245 -47.86 6.02 8.46
CA MET A 245 -47.48 6.22 9.86
C MET A 245 -45.96 6.02 10.10
N VAL A 246 -45.40 4.93 9.58
CA VAL A 246 -43.97 4.66 9.71
C VAL A 246 -43.12 5.78 9.12
N GLN A 247 -43.49 6.23 7.90
CA GLN A 247 -42.77 7.30 7.21
C GLN A 247 -42.84 8.63 7.97
N MET A 248 -43.97 8.97 8.53
CA MET A 248 -44.15 10.19 9.34
C MET A 248 -43.32 10.16 10.63
N VAL A 249 -43.34 9.03 11.34
CA VAL A 249 -42.57 8.88 12.57
C VAL A 249 -41.07 8.87 12.28
N CYS A 250 -40.60 8.17 11.23
CA CYS A 250 -39.21 8.20 10.80
C CYS A 250 -38.77 9.61 10.40
N ALA A 251 -39.58 10.36 9.68
CA ALA A 251 -39.24 11.72 9.28
C ALA A 251 -39.20 12.68 10.48
N TYR A 252 -40.13 12.53 11.45
CA TYR A 252 -40.02 13.27 12.72
C TYR A 252 -38.73 12.97 13.44
N PHE A 253 -38.36 11.69 13.52
CA PHE A 253 -37.16 11.29 14.20
C PHE A 253 -35.88 11.81 13.51
N GLN A 254 -35.85 11.83 12.17
CA GLN A 254 -34.74 12.42 11.41
C GLN A 254 -34.59 13.91 11.70
N ALA A 255 -35.69 14.63 11.87
CA ALA A 255 -35.72 16.05 12.25
C ALA A 255 -35.36 16.27 13.74
N ASN A 256 -35.51 15.26 14.59
CA ASN A 256 -35.29 15.30 16.04
C ASN A 256 -34.45 14.10 16.51
N PRO A 257 -33.17 14.04 16.16
CA PRO A 257 -32.35 12.85 16.39
C PRO A 257 -32.06 12.54 17.88
N GLY A 258 -32.40 13.46 18.78
CA GLY A 258 -32.29 13.28 20.22
C GLY A 258 -33.60 12.86 20.90
N ALA A 259 -34.65 12.59 20.16
CA ALA A 259 -35.94 12.20 20.73
C ALA A 259 -35.85 10.83 21.42
N ASP A 260 -36.37 10.74 22.65
CA ASP A 260 -36.46 9.50 23.41
C ASP A 260 -37.72 8.68 23.06
N SER A 261 -37.79 7.46 23.60
CA SER A 261 -38.90 6.54 23.33
C SER A 261 -40.27 7.12 23.76
N ALA A 262 -40.33 7.90 24.84
CA ALA A 262 -41.56 8.53 25.32
C ALA A 262 -42.02 9.64 24.36
N GLN A 263 -41.10 10.42 23.85
CA GLN A 263 -41.38 11.48 22.85
C GLN A 263 -41.85 10.87 21.54
N ILE A 264 -41.21 9.78 21.09
CA ILE A 264 -41.66 9.07 19.87
C ILE A 264 -43.03 8.49 20.09
N GLY A 265 -43.34 7.85 21.21
CA GLY A 265 -44.65 7.32 21.54
C GLY A 265 -45.74 8.42 21.58
N ALA A 266 -45.43 9.59 22.14
CA ALA A 266 -46.34 10.75 22.14
C ALA A 266 -46.60 11.25 20.71
N VAL A 267 -45.63 11.26 19.83
CA VAL A 267 -45.80 11.64 18.41
C VAL A 267 -46.67 10.62 17.68
N VAL A 268 -46.44 9.33 17.87
CA VAL A 268 -47.28 8.27 17.31
C VAL A 268 -48.73 8.47 17.72
N GLY A 269 -48.99 8.75 19.02
CA GLY A 269 -50.34 9.04 19.53
C GLY A 269 -50.97 10.29 18.90
N LYS A 270 -50.21 11.37 18.71
CA LYS A 270 -50.73 12.61 18.05
C LYS A 270 -51.01 12.38 16.57
N LEU A 271 -50.16 11.71 15.87
CA LEU A 271 -50.34 11.35 14.46
C LEU A 271 -51.59 10.45 14.27
N ASP A 272 -51.80 9.51 15.17
CA ASP A 272 -52.97 8.64 15.17
C ASP A 272 -54.25 9.46 15.23
N VAL A 273 -54.35 10.37 16.19
CA VAL A 273 -55.53 11.27 16.33
C VAL A 273 -55.72 12.12 15.09
N LEU A 274 -54.65 12.67 14.52
CA LEU A 274 -54.75 13.47 13.29
C LEU A 274 -55.19 12.64 12.09
N CYS A 275 -54.66 11.43 11.94
CA CYS A 275 -55.06 10.51 10.86
C CYS A 275 -56.54 10.10 10.96
N GLN A 276 -57.04 9.88 12.21
CA GLN A 276 -58.46 9.60 12.42
C GLN A 276 -59.37 10.79 12.10
N SER A 277 -58.89 12.02 12.35
CA SER A 277 -59.67 13.23 12.18
C SER A 277 -59.70 13.76 10.74
N HIS A 278 -58.58 13.66 10.02
CA HIS A 278 -58.35 14.29 8.72
C HIS A 278 -58.05 13.32 7.57
N GLY A 279 -57.90 12.05 7.92
CA GLY A 279 -57.45 10.99 6.99
C GLY A 279 -55.91 10.95 6.84
N PRO A 280 -55.33 9.74 6.67
CA PRO A 280 -53.89 9.54 6.66
C PRO A 280 -53.19 10.25 5.51
N GLU A 281 -53.80 10.30 4.33
CA GLU A 281 -53.21 10.98 3.16
C GLU A 281 -53.09 12.50 3.33
N ALA A 282 -54.14 13.15 3.86
CA ALA A 282 -54.12 14.60 4.11
C ALA A 282 -53.09 15.00 5.16
N VAL A 283 -52.91 14.17 6.20
CA VAL A 283 -51.89 14.35 7.23
C VAL A 283 -50.50 14.18 6.64
N TRP A 284 -50.31 13.18 5.79
CA TRP A 284 -49.02 12.92 5.13
C TRP A 284 -48.62 14.08 4.20
N GLN A 285 -49.52 14.56 3.37
CA GLN A 285 -49.28 15.70 2.47
C GLN A 285 -48.91 16.97 3.25
N THR A 286 -49.58 17.22 4.38
CA THR A 286 -49.27 18.34 5.25
C THR A 286 -47.89 18.17 5.89
N PHE A 287 -47.59 16.96 6.33
CA PHE A 287 -46.29 16.61 6.94
C PHE A 287 -45.14 16.79 5.96
N GLN A 288 -45.29 16.35 4.72
CA GLN A 288 -44.28 16.53 3.66
C GLN A 288 -43.95 17.99 3.37
N ARG A 289 -44.93 18.91 3.48
CA ARG A 289 -44.71 20.35 3.29
C ARG A 289 -43.94 20.99 4.43
N LEU A 290 -43.98 20.38 5.62
CA LEU A 290 -43.32 20.88 6.82
C LEU A 290 -41.91 20.35 6.99
N LEU A 291 -41.50 19.33 6.23
CA LEU A 291 -40.14 18.77 6.28
C LEU A 291 -39.16 19.73 5.60
N PRO A 292 -38.09 20.17 6.30
CA PRO A 292 -37.05 21.00 5.70
C PRO A 292 -36.30 20.17 4.64
N GLY A 293 -36.28 20.56 3.37
CA GLY A 293 -35.38 20.03 2.37
C GLY A 293 -35.98 19.46 1.08
N LYS A 294 -37.21 19.77 0.72
CA LYS A 294 -37.75 19.57 -0.66
C LYS A 294 -38.23 20.91 -1.24
N THR A 295 -37.26 21.77 -1.54
CA THR A 295 -37.36 22.85 -2.52
C THR A 295 -36.24 22.69 -3.53
#